data_65c1650ee56c79d64483450727309be3
#
_entry.id   65c1650ee56c79d64483450727309be3
#
_cell.length_a   1.000
_cell.length_b   1.000
_cell.length_c   1.000
_cell.angle_alpha   90.00
_cell.angle_beta   90.00
_cell.angle_gamma   90.00
#
_symmetry.space_group_name_H-M   'P 1'
#
loop_
_entity.id
_entity.type
_entity.pdbx_description
1 polymer ?
#
loop_
_entity_poly.entity_id
_entity_poly.type
_entity_poly.pdbx_seq_one_letter_code
_entity_poly.pdbx_strand_id
1 'polypeptide(L)'
;KGVETIALNTDANHLNQCKAHVRKVLGAKVTKGRGAGGDPYIGKRCAEDDEEDIRSKLSDGDIIFVIAGMGGGTGTGSAPVIAKYAKETNAVVVGVAILPFREEGLSRRKVALEGLAELKKNCDCVIELDNEKLNELTDGDYPIQKAFSVMSDLVSGIVQSLSEVVTEPSMINVDFADLKKIIEAGGTAKVLYGESDGSDPGSVLDSVLGNPLLGNNYKGAEAVLLHIAAGSEFAMSDCHEVLSAL
;
A
#
# COMPACT_ATOMS: atom_id res chain seq x y z
N LYS A 1 0.70 15.72 -13.17
CA LYS A 1 -0.63 15.47 -12.53
C LYS A 1 -0.36 14.89 -11.15
N GLY A 2 -0.97 15.45 -10.09
CA GLY A 2 -0.76 14.96 -8.73
C GLY A 2 -1.56 13.69 -8.44
N VAL A 3 -1.30 13.08 -7.28
CA VAL A 3 -2.05 11.93 -6.78
C VAL A 3 -3.41 12.39 -6.27
N GLU A 4 -4.51 11.82 -6.77
CA GLU A 4 -5.83 12.01 -6.21
C GLU A 4 -6.11 10.96 -5.14
N THR A 5 -6.65 11.40 -4.00
CA THR A 5 -6.95 10.52 -2.87
C THR A 5 -8.45 10.39 -2.66
N ILE A 6 -8.93 9.15 -2.56
CA ILE A 6 -10.33 8.83 -2.32
C ILE A 6 -10.44 8.03 -1.01
N ALA A 7 -11.07 8.61 0.00
CA ALA A 7 -11.35 7.90 1.24
C ALA A 7 -12.74 7.27 1.18
N LEU A 8 -12.78 5.96 1.41
CA LEU A 8 -13.99 5.14 1.41
C LEU A 8 -14.15 4.48 2.78
N ASN A 9 -15.30 4.62 3.41
CA ASN A 9 -15.57 3.96 4.68
C ASN A 9 -17.08 3.72 4.85
N THR A 10 -17.44 2.63 5.52
CA THR A 10 -18.82 2.34 5.92
C THR A 10 -19.24 3.11 7.18
N ASP A 11 -18.28 3.71 7.91
CA ASP A 11 -18.48 4.55 9.07
C ASP A 11 -18.29 6.03 8.71
N ALA A 12 -19.39 6.79 8.77
CA ALA A 12 -19.40 8.21 8.43
C ALA A 12 -18.58 9.08 9.42
N ASN A 13 -18.53 8.72 10.70
CA ASN A 13 -17.80 9.49 11.71
C ASN A 13 -16.28 9.38 11.49
N HIS A 14 -15.79 8.16 11.23
CA HIS A 14 -14.37 7.96 10.89
C HIS A 14 -14.01 8.65 9.58
N LEU A 15 -14.87 8.54 8.56
CA LEU A 15 -14.64 9.16 7.26
C LEU A 15 -14.53 10.70 7.35
N ASN A 16 -15.30 11.33 8.24
CA ASN A 16 -15.25 12.79 8.43
C ASN A 16 -13.90 13.28 8.98
N GLN A 17 -13.13 12.41 9.63
CA GLN A 17 -11.79 12.73 10.15
C GLN A 17 -10.70 12.55 9.08
N CYS A 18 -10.98 11.85 7.99
CA CYS A 18 -10.01 11.60 6.91
C CYS A 18 -9.76 12.88 6.10
N LYS A 19 -8.48 13.10 5.78
CA LYS A 19 -8.06 14.14 4.82
C LYS A 19 -7.87 13.47 3.46
N ALA A 20 -8.83 13.67 2.56
CA ALA A 20 -8.77 13.17 1.20
C ALA A 20 -9.48 14.13 0.25
N HIS A 21 -9.12 14.11 -1.04
CA HIS A 21 -9.74 14.93 -2.07
C HIS A 21 -11.23 14.57 -2.21
N VAL A 22 -11.53 13.29 -2.20
CA VAL A 22 -12.89 12.76 -2.25
C VAL A 22 -13.14 11.89 -1.03
N ARG A 23 -14.32 12.03 -0.42
CA ARG A 23 -14.77 11.19 0.70
C ARG A 23 -16.14 10.62 0.38
N LYS A 24 -16.30 9.29 0.53
CA LYS A 24 -17.55 8.61 0.23
C LYS A 24 -17.89 7.60 1.32
N VAL A 25 -19.07 7.71 1.88
CA VAL A 25 -19.64 6.68 2.76
C VAL A 25 -20.12 5.51 1.90
N LEU A 26 -19.52 4.33 2.10
CA LEU A 26 -19.91 3.10 1.40
C LEU A 26 -21.17 2.49 2.01
N GLY A 27 -22.09 2.08 1.14
CA GLY A 27 -23.28 1.36 1.52
C GLY A 27 -24.14 2.14 2.52
N ALA A 28 -24.33 3.44 2.30
CA ALA A 28 -25.14 4.28 3.20
C ALA A 28 -26.55 3.72 3.41
N LYS A 29 -27.13 3.02 2.43
CA LYS A 29 -28.41 2.34 2.54
C LYS A 29 -28.33 1.08 3.40
N VAL A 30 -27.19 0.40 3.42
CA VAL A 30 -26.95 -0.85 4.13
C VAL A 30 -26.65 -0.59 5.61
N THR A 31 -25.65 0.24 5.90
CA THR A 31 -25.13 0.47 7.26
C THR A 31 -25.66 1.73 7.93
N LYS A 32 -26.29 2.63 7.17
CA LYS A 32 -26.70 3.97 7.62
C LYS A 32 -25.50 4.78 8.17
N GLY A 33 -24.30 4.53 7.64
CA GLY A 33 -23.07 5.17 8.06
C GLY A 33 -22.53 4.74 9.44
N ARG A 34 -22.98 3.58 9.95
CA ARG A 34 -22.61 3.07 11.30
C ARG A 34 -21.46 2.04 11.29
N GLY A 35 -20.84 1.85 10.13
CA GLY A 35 -19.79 0.86 9.97
C GLY A 35 -20.29 -0.55 9.65
N ALA A 36 -19.38 -1.42 9.23
CA ALA A 36 -19.67 -2.82 8.88
C ALA A 36 -19.63 -3.78 10.08
N GLY A 37 -19.43 -3.29 11.30
CA GLY A 37 -19.45 -4.09 12.53
C GLY A 37 -18.41 -5.22 12.59
N GLY A 38 -17.30 -5.10 11.87
CA GLY A 38 -16.26 -6.14 11.78
C GLY A 38 -16.59 -7.26 10.78
N ASP A 39 -17.74 -7.24 10.11
CA ASP A 39 -18.16 -8.26 9.17
C ASP A 39 -17.76 -7.91 7.72
N PRO A 40 -16.81 -8.67 7.09
CA PRO A 40 -16.39 -8.43 5.71
C PRO A 40 -17.50 -8.60 4.67
N TYR A 41 -18.50 -9.45 4.95
CA TYR A 41 -19.63 -9.61 4.06
C TYR A 41 -20.45 -8.32 3.92
N ILE A 42 -20.63 -7.60 5.03
CA ILE A 42 -21.28 -6.29 5.03
C ILE A 42 -20.43 -5.27 4.26
N GLY A 43 -19.11 -5.26 4.52
CA GLY A 43 -18.17 -4.38 3.79
C GLY A 43 -18.21 -4.61 2.27
N LYS A 44 -18.19 -5.87 1.84
CA LYS A 44 -18.32 -6.28 0.46
C LYS A 44 -19.63 -5.76 -0.15
N ARG A 45 -20.75 -6.04 0.49
CA ARG A 45 -22.07 -5.62 0.05
C ARG A 45 -22.19 -4.10 -0.05
N CYS A 46 -21.55 -3.35 0.86
CA CYS A 46 -21.54 -1.90 0.80
C CYS A 46 -20.81 -1.36 -0.44
N ALA A 47 -19.70 -2.01 -0.84
CA ALA A 47 -18.99 -1.64 -2.05
C ALA A 47 -19.78 -2.01 -3.32
N GLU A 48 -20.46 -3.16 -3.31
CA GLU A 48 -21.33 -3.59 -4.42
C GLU A 48 -22.56 -2.68 -4.58
N ASP A 49 -23.15 -2.18 -3.49
CA ASP A 49 -24.29 -1.25 -3.52
C ASP A 49 -23.93 0.13 -4.12
N ASP A 50 -22.65 0.51 -4.02
CA ASP A 50 -22.13 1.78 -4.54
C ASP A 50 -21.28 1.61 -5.83
N GLU A 51 -21.44 0.50 -6.57
CA GLU A 51 -20.63 0.16 -7.74
C GLU A 51 -20.49 1.29 -8.75
N GLU A 52 -21.60 1.87 -9.21
CA GLU A 52 -21.60 2.92 -10.24
C GLU A 52 -20.78 4.14 -9.81
N ASP A 53 -20.94 4.57 -8.56
CA ASP A 53 -20.25 5.73 -8.03
C ASP A 53 -18.74 5.45 -7.83
N ILE A 54 -18.37 4.24 -7.39
CA ILE A 54 -16.98 3.82 -7.29
C ILE A 54 -16.33 3.80 -8.67
N ARG A 55 -16.96 3.17 -9.65
CA ARG A 55 -16.45 3.08 -11.03
C ARG A 55 -16.21 4.45 -11.64
N SER A 56 -17.13 5.39 -11.43
CA SER A 56 -17.00 6.75 -11.96
C SER A 56 -15.77 7.48 -11.42
N LYS A 57 -15.29 7.12 -10.22
CA LYS A 57 -14.12 7.72 -9.58
C LYS A 57 -12.81 7.04 -9.95
N LEU A 58 -12.86 5.84 -10.52
CA LEU A 58 -11.69 5.07 -10.90
C LEU A 58 -11.29 5.23 -12.38
N SER A 59 -12.11 5.92 -13.19
CA SER A 59 -12.04 5.90 -14.65
C SER A 59 -10.78 6.52 -15.27
N ASP A 60 -10.10 7.43 -14.58
CA ASP A 60 -9.07 8.29 -15.18
C ASP A 60 -7.65 8.02 -14.63
N GLY A 61 -7.46 6.97 -13.84
CA GLY A 61 -6.17 6.62 -13.25
C GLY A 61 -5.32 5.72 -14.15
N ASP A 62 -4.03 6.04 -14.33
CA ASP A 62 -3.06 5.12 -14.94
C ASP A 62 -2.61 4.04 -13.95
N ILE A 63 -2.47 4.42 -12.67
CA ILE A 63 -2.19 3.52 -11.55
C ILE A 63 -3.23 3.76 -10.46
N ILE A 64 -3.78 2.69 -9.93
CA ILE A 64 -4.75 2.75 -8.82
C ILE A 64 -4.19 1.97 -7.63
N PHE A 65 -3.94 2.67 -6.53
CA PHE A 65 -3.57 2.06 -5.26
C PHE A 65 -4.82 1.77 -4.44
N VAL A 66 -5.07 0.51 -4.12
CA VAL A 66 -6.15 0.08 -3.22
C VAL A 66 -5.55 -0.26 -1.87
N ILE A 67 -5.61 0.70 -0.94
CA ILE A 67 -4.98 0.62 0.38
C ILE A 67 -6.03 0.27 1.43
N ALA A 68 -5.81 -0.80 2.19
CA ALA A 68 -6.76 -1.22 3.20
C ALA A 68 -6.11 -1.88 4.42
N GLY A 69 -6.58 -1.51 5.62
CA GLY A 69 -6.38 -2.30 6.83
C GLY A 69 -7.25 -3.55 6.79
N MET A 70 -6.62 -4.72 6.88
CA MET A 70 -7.26 -6.01 6.85
C MET A 70 -7.68 -6.47 8.26
N GLY A 71 -8.65 -7.37 8.34
CA GLY A 71 -9.15 -7.95 9.59
C GLY A 71 -10.39 -7.26 10.15
N GLY A 72 -10.77 -6.11 9.60
CA GLY A 72 -12.04 -5.44 9.87
C GLY A 72 -13.11 -5.75 8.80
N GLY A 73 -14.31 -5.21 8.98
CA GLY A 73 -15.39 -5.42 8.02
C GLY A 73 -15.24 -4.60 6.75
N THR A 74 -14.95 -3.30 6.88
CA THR A 74 -14.88 -2.38 5.74
C THR A 74 -13.71 -2.72 4.80
N GLY A 75 -12.48 -2.59 5.28
CA GLY A 75 -11.28 -2.79 4.44
C GLY A 75 -11.23 -4.19 3.84
N THR A 76 -11.41 -5.23 4.68
CA THR A 76 -11.35 -6.62 4.24
C THR A 76 -12.41 -6.96 3.19
N GLY A 77 -13.63 -6.43 3.36
CA GLY A 77 -14.74 -6.74 2.46
C GLY A 77 -14.77 -5.89 1.21
N SER A 78 -14.54 -4.57 1.34
CA SER A 78 -14.67 -3.65 0.21
C SER A 78 -13.45 -3.58 -0.70
N ALA A 79 -12.23 -3.71 -0.17
CA ALA A 79 -11.01 -3.53 -0.96
C ALA A 79 -10.90 -4.51 -2.14
N PRO A 80 -11.19 -5.83 -2.00
CA PRO A 80 -11.20 -6.74 -3.14
C PRO A 80 -12.22 -6.37 -4.22
N VAL A 81 -13.39 -5.85 -3.84
CA VAL A 81 -14.44 -5.41 -4.77
C VAL A 81 -13.99 -4.16 -5.53
N ILE A 82 -13.42 -3.19 -4.81
CA ILE A 82 -12.91 -1.96 -5.42
C ILE A 82 -11.75 -2.28 -6.36
N ALA A 83 -10.84 -3.18 -5.96
CA ALA A 83 -9.74 -3.64 -6.82
C ALA A 83 -10.27 -4.33 -8.09
N LYS A 84 -11.31 -5.14 -7.99
CA LYS A 84 -11.97 -5.73 -9.15
C LYS A 84 -12.50 -4.65 -10.12
N TYR A 85 -13.15 -3.62 -9.61
CA TYR A 85 -13.64 -2.52 -10.45
C TYR A 85 -12.50 -1.72 -11.07
N ALA A 86 -11.41 -1.52 -10.32
CA ALA A 86 -10.20 -0.90 -10.84
C ALA A 86 -9.56 -1.72 -11.97
N LYS A 87 -9.51 -3.06 -11.85
CA LYS A 87 -9.01 -3.96 -12.91
C LYS A 87 -9.82 -3.92 -14.21
N GLU A 88 -11.08 -3.53 -14.15
CA GLU A 88 -11.92 -3.38 -15.33
C GLU A 88 -11.66 -2.06 -16.09
N THR A 89 -10.84 -1.18 -15.53
CA THR A 89 -10.22 -0.06 -16.22
C THR A 89 -8.91 -0.51 -16.89
N ASN A 90 -8.25 0.36 -17.63
CA ASN A 90 -6.93 0.06 -18.17
C ASN A 90 -5.78 0.38 -17.19
N ALA A 91 -6.11 0.73 -15.95
CA ALA A 91 -5.16 1.08 -14.91
C ALA A 91 -4.39 -0.14 -14.39
N VAL A 92 -3.16 0.10 -13.96
CA VAL A 92 -2.39 -0.85 -13.16
C VAL A 92 -2.91 -0.78 -11.72
N VAL A 93 -3.30 -1.93 -11.15
CA VAL A 93 -3.90 -1.99 -9.82
C VAL A 93 -2.91 -2.57 -8.81
N VAL A 94 -2.49 -1.74 -7.85
CA VAL A 94 -1.60 -2.12 -6.77
C VAL A 94 -2.38 -2.18 -5.47
N GLY A 95 -2.49 -3.37 -4.88
CA GLY A 95 -3.05 -3.55 -3.55
C GLY A 95 -2.02 -3.23 -2.46
N VAL A 96 -2.41 -2.53 -1.41
CA VAL A 96 -1.61 -2.38 -0.18
C VAL A 96 -2.43 -2.90 0.99
N ALA A 97 -2.06 -4.07 1.47
CA ALA A 97 -2.76 -4.75 2.56
C ALA A 97 -1.98 -4.60 3.87
N ILE A 98 -2.59 -3.95 4.86
CA ILE A 98 -2.02 -3.79 6.19
C ILE A 98 -2.64 -4.83 7.11
N LEU A 99 -1.81 -5.77 7.58
CA LEU A 99 -2.24 -6.86 8.47
C LEU A 99 -2.24 -6.40 9.93
N PRO A 100 -3.21 -6.88 10.74
CA PRO A 100 -3.34 -6.46 12.13
C PRO A 100 -2.24 -7.03 13.01
N PHE A 101 -2.00 -6.38 14.16
CA PHE A 101 -1.20 -6.92 15.26
C PHE A 101 -1.82 -8.21 15.83
N ARG A 102 -1.01 -9.06 16.47
CA ARG A 102 -1.49 -10.28 17.15
C ARG A 102 -2.41 -9.96 18.33
N GLU A 103 -2.15 -8.85 19.01
CA GLU A 103 -2.94 -8.35 20.14
C GLU A 103 -4.38 -7.99 19.73
N GLU A 104 -4.61 -7.74 18.43
CA GLU A 104 -5.97 -7.50 17.90
C GLU A 104 -6.81 -8.80 17.82
N GLY A 105 -6.19 -9.94 18.01
CA GLY A 105 -6.81 -11.25 18.15
C GLY A 105 -6.71 -12.16 16.92
N LEU A 106 -6.61 -13.46 17.17
CA LEU A 106 -6.43 -14.48 16.13
C LEU A 106 -7.57 -14.52 15.11
N SER A 107 -8.80 -14.24 15.55
CA SER A 107 -9.96 -14.19 14.65
C SER A 107 -9.81 -13.07 13.62
N ARG A 108 -9.36 -11.89 14.09
CA ARG A 108 -9.14 -10.74 13.22
C ARG A 108 -8.03 -11.00 12.21
N ARG A 109 -6.94 -11.65 12.64
CA ARG A 109 -5.85 -12.04 11.76
C ARG A 109 -6.29 -13.08 10.72
N LYS A 110 -7.12 -14.05 11.08
CA LYS A 110 -7.69 -15.02 10.14
C LYS A 110 -8.51 -14.31 9.05
N VAL A 111 -9.41 -13.43 9.45
CA VAL A 111 -10.23 -12.62 8.54
C VAL A 111 -9.34 -11.76 7.64
N ALA A 112 -8.24 -11.19 8.17
CA ALA A 112 -7.29 -10.42 7.40
C ALA A 112 -6.63 -11.24 6.29
N LEU A 113 -6.19 -12.46 6.59
CA LEU A 113 -5.55 -13.36 5.61
C LEU A 113 -6.53 -13.83 4.52
N GLU A 114 -7.79 -14.08 4.88
CA GLU A 114 -8.85 -14.39 3.90
C GLU A 114 -9.08 -13.21 2.95
N GLY A 115 -9.18 -11.99 3.49
CA GLY A 115 -9.33 -10.77 2.68
C GLY A 115 -8.12 -10.46 1.81
N LEU A 116 -6.91 -10.69 2.33
CA LEU A 116 -5.67 -10.57 1.56
C LEU A 116 -5.67 -11.53 0.36
N ALA A 117 -6.10 -12.78 0.56
CA ALA A 117 -6.18 -13.76 -0.52
C ALA A 117 -7.18 -13.33 -1.61
N GLU A 118 -8.29 -12.71 -1.23
CA GLU A 118 -9.24 -12.16 -2.19
C GLU A 118 -8.71 -10.90 -2.90
N LEU A 119 -8.00 -10.02 -2.17
CA LEU A 119 -7.39 -8.83 -2.76
C LEU A 119 -6.34 -9.20 -3.83
N LYS A 120 -5.50 -10.20 -3.56
CA LYS A 120 -4.49 -10.71 -4.51
C LYS A 120 -5.07 -11.17 -5.84
N LYS A 121 -6.28 -11.71 -5.84
CA LYS A 121 -6.95 -12.13 -7.09
C LYS A 121 -7.40 -10.98 -7.98
N ASN A 122 -7.53 -9.79 -7.39
CA ASN A 122 -8.11 -8.62 -8.03
C ASN A 122 -7.11 -7.46 -8.23
N CYS A 123 -5.84 -7.66 -7.91
CA CYS A 123 -4.76 -6.69 -8.15
C CYS A 123 -3.73 -7.28 -9.13
N ASP A 124 -2.94 -6.42 -9.78
CA ASP A 124 -1.77 -6.82 -10.56
C ASP A 124 -0.64 -7.26 -9.64
N CYS A 125 -0.42 -6.53 -8.56
CA CYS A 125 0.43 -6.98 -7.46
C CYS A 125 -0.14 -6.51 -6.11
N VAL A 126 0.31 -7.13 -5.02
CA VAL A 126 -0.08 -6.74 -3.66
C VAL A 126 1.16 -6.58 -2.78
N ILE A 127 1.25 -5.41 -2.15
CA ILE A 127 2.24 -5.10 -1.12
C ILE A 127 1.63 -5.49 0.22
N GLU A 128 2.28 -6.39 0.92
CA GLU A 128 1.85 -6.84 2.25
C GLU A 128 2.67 -6.14 3.33
N LEU A 129 1.99 -5.41 4.19
CA LEU A 129 2.57 -4.75 5.35
C LEU A 129 2.02 -5.40 6.62
N ASP A 130 2.87 -6.02 7.41
CA ASP A 130 2.47 -6.70 8.65
C ASP A 130 2.82 -5.82 9.86
N ASN A 131 1.79 -5.31 10.55
CA ASN A 131 1.97 -4.52 11.77
C ASN A 131 2.79 -5.26 12.83
N GLU A 132 2.76 -6.59 12.84
CA GLU A 132 3.57 -7.41 13.76
C GLU A 132 5.07 -7.12 13.63
N LYS A 133 5.51 -6.78 12.42
CA LYS A 133 6.90 -6.44 12.15
C LYS A 133 7.37 -5.14 12.82
N LEU A 134 6.45 -4.26 13.20
CA LEU A 134 6.79 -3.07 14.00
C LEU A 134 7.32 -3.44 15.39
N ASN A 135 6.85 -4.56 15.97
CA ASN A 135 7.35 -5.03 17.25
C ASN A 135 8.82 -5.49 17.18
N GLU A 136 9.27 -5.95 16.00
CA GLU A 136 10.66 -6.34 15.78
C GLU A 136 11.63 -5.12 15.74
N LEU A 137 11.10 -3.91 15.44
CA LEU A 137 11.88 -2.66 15.40
C LEU A 137 12.07 -1.99 16.76
N THR A 138 11.29 -2.34 17.77
CA THR A 138 11.07 -1.42 18.88
C THR A 138 11.25 -2.04 20.28
N ASP A 139 11.77 -3.26 20.38
CA ASP A 139 11.94 -4.00 21.66
C ASP A 139 10.66 -4.03 22.54
N GLY A 140 9.49 -3.80 21.93
CA GLY A 140 8.19 -3.86 22.61
C GLY A 140 7.75 -2.60 23.38
N ASP A 141 8.59 -1.59 23.51
CA ASP A 141 8.31 -0.38 24.32
C ASP A 141 7.77 0.81 23.50
N TYR A 142 7.23 0.55 22.32
CA TYR A 142 6.80 1.62 21.41
C TYR A 142 5.34 2.01 21.65
N PRO A 143 5.02 3.32 21.81
CA PRO A 143 3.63 3.74 21.93
C PRO A 143 2.81 3.32 20.70
N ILE A 144 1.67 2.69 20.91
CA ILE A 144 0.83 2.15 19.82
C ILE A 144 0.45 3.20 18.77
N GLN A 145 0.22 4.45 19.20
CA GLN A 145 -0.06 5.56 18.29
C GLN A 145 1.12 5.85 17.35
N LYS A 146 2.35 5.73 17.87
CA LYS A 146 3.56 5.94 17.08
C LYS A 146 3.79 4.78 16.09
N ALA A 147 3.45 3.54 16.49
CA ALA A 147 3.49 2.39 15.60
C ALA A 147 2.56 2.59 14.37
N PHE A 148 1.33 3.03 14.59
CA PHE A 148 0.41 3.36 13.49
C PHE A 148 0.89 4.52 12.62
N SER A 149 1.56 5.53 13.22
CA SER A 149 2.16 6.63 12.44
C SER A 149 3.25 6.12 11.51
N VAL A 150 4.18 5.31 12.02
CA VAL A 150 5.27 4.72 11.21
C VAL A 150 4.71 3.93 10.02
N MET A 151 3.68 3.12 10.23
CA MET A 151 3.05 2.38 9.15
C MET A 151 2.39 3.32 8.12
N SER A 152 1.77 4.39 8.59
CA SER A 152 1.14 5.39 7.71
C SER A 152 2.18 6.15 6.89
N ASP A 153 3.31 6.51 7.50
CA ASP A 153 4.43 7.18 6.84
C ASP A 153 5.05 6.27 5.78
N LEU A 154 5.23 4.98 6.09
CA LEU A 154 5.71 3.98 5.15
C LEU A 154 4.77 3.84 3.93
N VAL A 155 3.47 3.70 4.16
CA VAL A 155 2.48 3.62 3.07
C VAL A 155 2.52 4.88 2.21
N SER A 156 2.62 6.04 2.84
CA SER A 156 2.71 7.33 2.13
C SER A 156 3.97 7.41 1.29
N GLY A 157 5.12 7.00 1.83
CA GLY A 157 6.40 6.94 1.11
C GLY A 157 6.34 6.00 -0.10
N ILE A 158 5.75 4.82 0.04
CA ILE A 158 5.56 3.87 -1.06
C ILE A 158 4.73 4.50 -2.19
N VAL A 159 3.58 5.07 -1.87
CA VAL A 159 2.69 5.70 -2.87
C VAL A 159 3.37 6.88 -3.53
N GLN A 160 4.06 7.71 -2.74
CA GLN A 160 4.80 8.86 -3.26
C GLN A 160 5.92 8.41 -4.22
N SER A 161 6.79 7.50 -3.80
CA SER A 161 7.91 7.01 -4.63
C SER A 161 7.43 6.40 -5.94
N LEU A 162 6.42 5.52 -5.91
CA LEU A 162 5.88 4.93 -7.13
C LEU A 162 5.18 5.96 -8.03
N SER A 163 4.60 7.01 -7.45
CA SER A 163 4.00 8.09 -8.23
C SER A 163 5.06 8.98 -8.87
N GLU A 164 6.12 9.32 -8.13
CA GLU A 164 7.23 10.15 -8.61
C GLU A 164 7.95 9.51 -9.80
N VAL A 165 8.17 8.19 -9.77
CA VAL A 165 8.76 7.45 -10.90
C VAL A 165 8.04 7.72 -12.22
N VAL A 166 6.73 7.95 -12.18
CA VAL A 166 5.91 8.17 -13.39
C VAL A 166 5.67 9.65 -13.70
N THR A 167 5.65 10.51 -12.66
CA THR A 167 5.24 11.91 -12.82
C THR A 167 6.39 12.89 -12.85
N GLU A 168 7.53 12.52 -12.26
CA GLU A 168 8.68 13.42 -12.15
C GLU A 168 9.79 13.03 -13.15
N PRO A 169 10.43 14.02 -13.80
CA PRO A 169 11.60 13.77 -14.62
C PRO A 169 12.75 13.27 -13.75
N SER A 170 13.33 12.13 -14.09
CA SER A 170 14.51 11.59 -13.41
C SER A 170 15.74 11.58 -14.32
N MET A 171 16.93 11.46 -13.74
CA MET A 171 18.19 11.36 -14.53
C MET A 171 18.25 10.06 -15.33
N ILE A 172 17.67 8.97 -14.76
CA ILE A 172 17.47 7.70 -15.45
C ILE A 172 15.95 7.47 -15.43
N ASN A 173 15.33 7.76 -16.58
CA ASN A 173 13.88 7.63 -16.68
C ASN A 173 13.46 6.16 -16.80
N VAL A 174 12.50 5.79 -15.98
CA VAL A 174 11.70 4.59 -16.16
C VAL A 174 10.36 5.03 -16.72
N ASP A 175 9.97 4.50 -17.87
CA ASP A 175 8.67 4.84 -18.42
C ASP A 175 7.54 4.04 -17.75
N PHE A 176 6.30 4.49 -17.93
CA PHE A 176 5.14 3.82 -17.37
C PHE A 176 5.00 2.36 -17.87
N ALA A 177 5.45 2.09 -19.11
CA ALA A 177 5.36 0.75 -19.67
C ALA A 177 6.32 -0.24 -18.97
N ASP A 178 7.49 0.23 -18.53
CA ASP A 178 8.43 -0.60 -17.79
C ASP A 178 7.95 -0.85 -16.37
N LEU A 179 7.44 0.18 -15.68
CA LEU A 179 6.80 0.00 -14.37
C LEU A 179 5.62 -0.97 -14.45
N LYS A 180 4.80 -0.83 -15.49
CA LYS A 180 3.66 -1.73 -15.74
C LYS A 180 4.10 -3.19 -15.89
N LYS A 181 5.15 -3.46 -16.67
CA LYS A 181 5.70 -4.82 -16.84
C LYS A 181 6.16 -5.43 -15.51
N ILE A 182 6.84 -4.62 -14.67
CA ILE A 182 7.32 -5.08 -13.36
C ILE A 182 6.14 -5.45 -12.47
N ILE A 183 5.11 -4.61 -12.43
CA ILE A 183 3.91 -4.86 -11.61
C ILE A 183 3.10 -6.04 -12.17
N GLU A 184 2.94 -6.15 -13.49
CA GLU A 184 2.21 -7.23 -14.17
C GLU A 184 2.94 -8.58 -14.16
N ALA A 185 4.24 -8.62 -13.81
CA ALA A 185 4.92 -9.88 -13.49
C ALA A 185 4.21 -10.63 -12.36
N GLY A 186 3.44 -9.90 -11.56
CA GLY A 186 2.40 -10.41 -10.68
C GLY A 186 2.89 -10.87 -9.32
N GLY A 187 1.95 -11.37 -8.54
CA GLY A 187 2.24 -11.98 -7.24
C GLY A 187 2.29 -10.98 -6.08
N THR A 188 3.18 -11.25 -5.13
CA THR A 188 3.39 -10.43 -3.94
C THR A 188 4.62 -9.55 -4.15
N ALA A 189 4.43 -8.23 -4.16
CA ALA A 189 5.54 -7.30 -4.14
C ALA A 189 6.06 -7.13 -2.70
N LYS A 190 7.36 -6.97 -2.59
CA LYS A 190 8.04 -6.50 -1.37
C LYS A 190 8.55 -5.10 -1.65
N VAL A 191 8.36 -4.21 -0.70
CA VAL A 191 8.95 -2.88 -0.74
C VAL A 191 10.08 -2.84 0.27
N LEU A 192 11.24 -2.44 -0.17
CA LEU A 192 12.40 -2.18 0.67
C LEU A 192 12.57 -0.66 0.71
N TYR A 193 12.64 -0.09 1.89
CA TYR A 193 12.77 1.34 2.09
C TYR A 193 13.84 1.62 3.15
N GLY A 194 14.69 2.57 2.87
CA GLY A 194 15.69 3.04 3.80
C GLY A 194 16.08 4.46 3.51
N GLU A 195 16.49 5.17 4.53
CA GLU A 195 16.98 6.54 4.49
C GLU A 195 18.33 6.63 5.17
N SER A 196 19.17 7.56 4.71
CA SER A 196 20.42 7.92 5.33
C SER A 196 20.61 9.44 5.24
N ASP A 197 21.42 10.00 6.11
CA ASP A 197 21.83 11.41 6.07
C ASP A 197 22.75 11.75 4.88
N GLY A 198 23.06 10.76 4.04
CA GLY A 198 23.89 10.92 2.84
C GLY A 198 25.41 10.84 3.10
N SER A 199 25.83 10.53 4.32
CA SER A 199 27.27 10.43 4.67
C SER A 199 27.92 9.14 4.15
N ASP A 200 27.14 8.09 3.91
CA ASP A 200 27.62 6.79 3.45
C ASP A 200 26.52 6.02 2.69
N PRO A 201 26.69 5.75 1.40
CA PRO A 201 25.73 4.95 0.61
C PRO A 201 25.52 3.53 1.14
N GLY A 202 26.54 2.91 1.73
CA GLY A 202 26.45 1.59 2.36
C GLY A 202 25.46 1.57 3.52
N SER A 203 25.37 2.65 4.29
CA SER A 203 24.43 2.76 5.40
C SER A 203 22.96 2.76 4.95
N VAL A 204 22.67 3.27 3.75
CA VAL A 204 21.32 3.19 3.15
C VAL A 204 20.95 1.74 2.89
N LEU A 205 21.86 0.97 2.29
CA LEU A 205 21.64 -0.44 1.99
C LEU A 205 21.43 -1.27 3.24
N ASP A 206 22.24 -1.05 4.27
CA ASP A 206 22.06 -1.71 5.56
C ASP A 206 20.70 -1.38 6.17
N SER A 207 20.27 -0.12 6.07
CA SER A 207 18.94 0.32 6.49
C SER A 207 17.82 -0.33 5.68
N VAL A 208 17.97 -0.41 4.35
CA VAL A 208 17.00 -1.03 3.43
C VAL A 208 16.89 -2.53 3.68
N LEU A 209 18.04 -3.23 3.66
CA LEU A 209 18.07 -4.70 3.75
C LEU A 209 17.80 -5.21 5.17
N GLY A 210 18.13 -4.40 6.17
CA GLY A 210 17.92 -4.69 7.59
C GLY A 210 16.53 -4.32 8.10
N ASN A 211 15.68 -3.68 7.30
CA ASN A 211 14.38 -3.21 7.76
C ASN A 211 13.38 -4.38 7.92
N PRO A 212 13.04 -4.77 9.17
CA PRO A 212 12.17 -5.93 9.43
C PRO A 212 10.72 -5.73 8.95
N LEU A 213 10.24 -4.48 8.81
CA LEU A 213 8.88 -4.19 8.32
C LEU A 213 8.60 -4.80 6.95
N LEU A 214 9.64 -4.94 6.15
CA LEU A 214 9.54 -5.30 4.75
C LEU A 214 9.86 -6.79 4.50
N GLY A 215 10.33 -7.47 5.55
CA GLY A 215 10.68 -8.91 5.52
C GLY A 215 11.89 -9.22 4.65
N ASN A 216 12.83 -9.99 5.19
CA ASN A 216 14.14 -10.26 4.60
C ASN A 216 14.12 -11.26 3.43
N ASN A 217 12.97 -11.64 2.90
CA ASN A 217 12.89 -12.64 1.85
C ASN A 217 12.62 -12.01 0.47
N TYR A 218 13.63 -11.37 -0.08
CA TYR A 218 13.66 -10.86 -1.46
C TYR A 218 14.37 -11.81 -2.43
N LYS A 219 14.93 -12.91 -1.92
CA LYS A 219 15.59 -13.94 -2.75
C LYS A 219 14.58 -14.61 -3.67
N GLY A 220 14.87 -14.59 -4.97
CA GLY A 220 13.98 -15.13 -5.99
C GLY A 220 13.01 -14.11 -6.58
N ALA A 221 13.22 -12.81 -6.34
CA ALA A 221 12.50 -11.77 -7.07
C ALA A 221 12.82 -11.85 -8.57
N GLU A 222 11.78 -11.85 -9.41
CA GLU A 222 11.92 -11.90 -10.86
C GLU A 222 12.16 -10.50 -11.46
N ALA A 223 11.76 -9.46 -10.76
CA ALA A 223 11.94 -8.08 -11.17
C ALA A 223 12.14 -7.17 -9.94
N VAL A 224 12.94 -6.13 -10.11
CA VAL A 224 13.22 -5.12 -9.09
C VAL A 224 13.07 -3.74 -9.70
N LEU A 225 12.35 -2.86 -9.03
CA LEU A 225 12.33 -1.43 -9.31
C LEU A 225 13.14 -0.74 -8.20
N LEU A 226 14.19 -0.02 -8.59
CA LEU A 226 14.99 0.79 -7.69
C LEU A 226 14.69 2.27 -7.92
N HIS A 227 14.25 2.96 -6.89
CA HIS A 227 14.09 4.41 -6.87
C HIS A 227 15.06 5.00 -5.85
N ILE A 228 15.93 5.90 -6.32
CA ILE A 228 16.91 6.60 -5.48
C ILE A 228 16.59 8.09 -5.55
N ALA A 229 16.23 8.67 -4.41
CA ALA A 229 16.10 10.12 -4.23
C ALA A 229 17.29 10.61 -3.42
N ALA A 230 18.13 11.44 -4.03
CA ALA A 230 19.37 11.90 -3.42
C ALA A 230 19.63 13.38 -3.70
N GLY A 231 20.47 13.99 -2.87
CA GLY A 231 20.95 15.37 -3.07
C GLY A 231 21.94 15.49 -4.22
N SER A 232 22.34 16.74 -4.52
CA SER A 232 23.27 17.09 -5.63
C SER A 232 24.67 16.50 -5.46
N GLU A 233 25.06 16.10 -4.26
CA GLU A 233 26.36 15.53 -3.92
C GLU A 233 26.45 14.01 -4.15
N PHE A 234 25.34 13.35 -4.51
CA PHE A 234 25.31 11.91 -4.78
C PHE A 234 26.06 11.57 -6.06
N ALA A 235 27.15 10.82 -5.94
CA ALA A 235 28.03 10.52 -7.04
C ALA A 235 27.64 9.25 -7.81
N MET A 236 28.16 9.09 -9.05
CA MET A 236 27.99 7.86 -9.81
C MET A 236 28.59 6.62 -9.14
N SER A 237 29.65 6.79 -8.33
CA SER A 237 30.21 5.73 -7.48
C SER A 237 29.21 5.21 -6.48
N ASP A 238 28.44 6.11 -5.85
CA ASP A 238 27.46 5.78 -4.82
C ASP A 238 26.28 4.99 -5.43
N CYS A 239 25.87 5.41 -6.63
CA CYS A 239 24.85 4.67 -7.40
C CYS A 239 25.34 3.25 -7.76
N HIS A 240 26.62 3.13 -8.16
CA HIS A 240 27.20 1.82 -8.48
C HIS A 240 27.30 0.91 -7.25
N GLU A 241 27.65 1.47 -6.10
CA GLU A 241 27.70 0.74 -4.83
C GLU A 241 26.33 0.19 -4.46
N VAL A 242 25.28 1.03 -4.51
CA VAL A 242 23.89 0.62 -4.25
C VAL A 242 23.47 -0.50 -5.20
N LEU A 243 23.71 -0.34 -6.51
CA LEU A 243 23.33 -1.35 -7.51
C LEU A 243 24.10 -2.68 -7.38
N SER A 244 25.33 -2.63 -6.90
CA SER A 244 26.18 -3.84 -6.79
C SER A 244 25.86 -4.70 -5.57
N ALA A 245 25.14 -4.15 -4.58
CA ALA A 245 24.78 -4.82 -3.34
C ALA A 245 23.36 -5.42 -3.37
N LEU A 246 22.58 -5.13 -4.41
CA LEU A 246 21.26 -5.72 -4.70
C LEU A 246 21.40 -6.99 -5.54
#